data_cde8dc8655229340a2f226e567395912
#
_entry.id   cde8dc8655229340a2f226e567395912
#
_cell.length_a   1.000
_cell.length_b   1.000
_cell.length_c   1.000
_cell.angle_alpha   90.00
_cell.angle_beta   90.00
_cell.angle_gamma   90.00
#
_symmetry.space_group_name_H-M   'P 1'
#
loop_
_entity.id
_entity.type
_entity.pdbx_description
1 polymer ?
#
loop_
_entity_poly.entity_id
_entity_poly.type
_entity_poly.pdbx_seq_one_letter_code
_entity_poly.pdbx_strand_id
1 'polypeptide(L)'
;MGEYVRKINDPNADNGFTYREGEGILLNAGWSTKGLGINVGFKGVDNMQFRSDRNLQLFDLPVNYIPAITKQHTYNLAATLYPYATVVQGEVGWSAEVFYTIPRKSKLGGKYGTKISFQYATASSLDTTNLSGTDGSVYGYQRNSWSAGEDLYIRDINFDISRKFSKGFKAKYAFFHFDFNTLATPVTTDYKGIVNANVHVVETQVRIKKGHSLRTELQALFTGTDMKEVNGEMKEVKQDKGDWATVLLEYSVSPHWFFSVLDQYNFGNPSVDQRVHYLYGTVGRIEGAHRLSIGYGKRREGIFCIGGVCRAVPASNGFEITFTSSF
;
A
#
# COMPACT_ATOMS: atom_id res chain seq x y z
N MET A 1 -10.02 3.66 -21.04
CA MET A 1 -11.18 3.29 -20.20
C MET A 1 -11.64 4.53 -19.46
N GLY A 2 -12.95 4.79 -19.40
CA GLY A 2 -13.54 5.88 -18.61
C GLY A 2 -14.80 5.36 -17.92
N GLU A 3 -15.02 5.81 -16.70
CA GLU A 3 -16.19 5.51 -15.89
C GLU A 3 -16.66 6.78 -15.20
N TYR A 4 -17.96 7.01 -15.19
CA TYR A 4 -18.60 8.09 -14.44
C TYR A 4 -19.80 7.53 -13.71
N VAL A 5 -19.93 7.86 -12.43
CA VAL A 5 -21.02 7.43 -11.56
C VAL A 5 -21.58 8.62 -10.80
N ARG A 6 -22.88 8.58 -10.53
CA ARG A 6 -23.60 9.61 -9.77
C ARG A 6 -24.44 8.96 -8.69
N LYS A 7 -24.43 9.53 -7.51
CA LYS A 7 -25.26 9.17 -6.36
C LYS A 7 -26.22 10.32 -6.08
N ILE A 8 -27.51 10.03 -5.93
CA ILE A 8 -28.57 11.02 -5.71
C ILE A 8 -29.17 10.79 -4.34
N ASN A 9 -29.29 11.85 -3.54
CA ASN A 9 -30.01 11.88 -2.26
C ASN A 9 -29.71 10.71 -1.31
N ASP A 10 -28.46 10.63 -0.84
CA ASP A 10 -28.07 9.65 0.18
C ASP A 10 -27.39 10.33 1.38
N PRO A 11 -28.15 11.07 2.21
CA PRO A 11 -27.63 11.61 3.46
C PRO A 11 -27.31 10.48 4.43
N ASN A 12 -26.10 10.50 4.99
CA ASN A 12 -25.62 9.48 5.95
C ASN A 12 -24.71 10.11 7.00
N ALA A 13 -24.35 9.33 8.03
CA ALA A 13 -23.56 9.82 9.15
C ALA A 13 -22.17 10.31 8.75
N ASP A 14 -21.54 9.72 7.71
CA ASP A 14 -20.21 10.13 7.25
C ASP A 14 -20.21 11.47 6.49
N ASN A 15 -21.34 11.84 5.86
CA ASN A 15 -21.46 13.12 5.17
C ASN A 15 -22.26 14.16 6.01
N GLY A 16 -22.44 13.91 7.31
CA GLY A 16 -23.19 14.80 8.20
C GLY A 16 -24.66 14.93 7.83
N PHE A 17 -25.26 13.91 7.22
CA PHE A 17 -26.65 13.87 6.73
C PHE A 17 -26.98 14.99 5.72
N THR A 18 -25.98 15.43 4.94
CA THR A 18 -26.21 16.41 3.87
C THR A 18 -26.88 15.76 2.65
N TYR A 19 -27.70 16.53 1.93
CA TYR A 19 -28.38 16.10 0.71
C TYR A 19 -27.56 16.32 -0.57
N ARG A 20 -26.28 16.59 -0.38
CA ARG A 20 -25.34 16.73 -1.51
C ARG A 20 -25.32 15.47 -2.37
N GLU A 21 -25.42 15.64 -3.66
CA GLU A 21 -25.21 14.55 -4.60
C GLU A 21 -23.76 14.08 -4.57
N GLY A 22 -23.52 12.81 -4.88
CA GLY A 22 -22.20 12.24 -5.02
C GLY A 22 -21.84 12.03 -6.48
N GLU A 23 -20.58 12.23 -6.83
CA GLU A 23 -20.03 11.98 -8.16
C GLU A 23 -18.71 11.26 -8.10
N GLY A 24 -18.48 10.34 -9.03
CA GLY A 24 -17.21 9.67 -9.23
C GLY A 24 -16.82 9.65 -10.71
N ILE A 25 -15.56 9.95 -10.98
CA ILE A 25 -14.97 9.82 -12.31
C ILE A 25 -13.65 9.06 -12.23
N LEU A 26 -13.47 8.09 -13.12
CA LEU A 26 -12.23 7.35 -13.28
C LEU A 26 -11.85 7.30 -14.75
N LEU A 27 -10.68 7.83 -15.08
CA LEU A 27 -10.12 7.82 -16.44
C LEU A 27 -8.78 7.11 -16.42
N ASN A 28 -8.62 6.13 -17.31
CA ASN A 28 -7.35 5.42 -17.48
C ASN A 28 -7.00 5.36 -18.97
N ALA A 29 -5.78 5.71 -19.32
CA ALA A 29 -5.23 5.57 -20.65
C ALA A 29 -3.91 4.81 -20.59
N GLY A 30 -3.77 3.82 -21.48
CA GLY A 30 -2.56 3.02 -21.62
C GLY A 30 -2.07 3.02 -23.06
N TRP A 31 -0.77 3.14 -23.21
CA TRP A 31 -0.09 2.97 -24.49
C TRP A 31 1.09 2.02 -24.32
N SER A 32 1.30 1.15 -25.30
CA SER A 32 2.40 0.21 -25.23
C SER A 32 2.98 -0.09 -26.60
N THR A 33 4.29 -0.31 -26.60
CA THR A 33 5.04 -0.80 -27.75
C THR A 33 6.07 -1.83 -27.28
N LYS A 34 6.87 -2.39 -28.19
CA LYS A 34 7.84 -3.43 -27.82
C LYS A 34 8.81 -2.96 -26.75
N GLY A 35 8.62 -3.49 -25.53
CA GLY A 35 9.48 -3.24 -24.38
C GLY A 35 9.16 -1.97 -23.58
N LEU A 36 8.23 -1.12 -24.02
CA LEU A 36 7.82 0.09 -23.33
C LEU A 36 6.30 0.09 -23.14
N GLY A 37 5.84 0.40 -21.93
CA GLY A 37 4.45 0.65 -21.63
C GLY A 37 4.32 1.89 -20.75
N ILE A 38 3.27 2.66 -20.98
CA ILE A 38 2.92 3.87 -20.24
C ILE A 38 1.45 3.78 -19.90
N ASN A 39 1.11 3.98 -18.63
CA ASN A 39 -0.25 4.12 -18.14
C ASN A 39 -0.39 5.46 -17.44
N VAL A 40 -1.52 6.13 -17.64
CA VAL A 40 -1.89 7.33 -16.90
C VAL A 40 -3.31 7.18 -16.38
N GLY A 41 -3.55 7.67 -15.19
CA GLY A 41 -4.84 7.60 -14.52
C GLY A 41 -5.23 8.94 -13.92
N PHE A 42 -6.51 9.20 -13.92
CA PHE A 42 -7.15 10.30 -13.22
C PHE A 42 -8.35 9.76 -12.45
N LYS A 43 -8.55 10.21 -11.23
CA LYS A 43 -9.70 9.89 -10.39
C LYS A 43 -10.20 11.13 -9.67
N GLY A 44 -11.51 11.33 -9.72
CA GLY A 44 -12.22 12.31 -8.92
C GLY A 44 -13.34 11.62 -8.16
N VAL A 45 -13.47 11.90 -6.88
CA VAL A 45 -14.52 11.35 -6.00
C VAL A 45 -15.06 12.48 -5.15
N ASP A 46 -16.36 12.65 -5.13
CA ASP A 46 -17.05 13.65 -4.36
C ASP A 46 -18.29 13.02 -3.70
N ASN A 47 -18.34 12.97 -2.37
CA ASN A 47 -19.45 12.45 -1.58
C ASN A 47 -19.96 11.05 -2.04
N MET A 48 -19.05 10.11 -2.29
CA MET A 48 -19.37 8.76 -2.76
C MET A 48 -19.46 7.72 -1.66
N GLN A 49 -19.64 8.14 -0.41
CA GLN A 49 -20.05 7.23 0.67
C GLN A 49 -21.38 6.58 0.31
N PHE A 50 -21.43 5.24 0.35
CA PHE A 50 -22.66 4.48 0.16
C PHE A 50 -22.67 3.24 1.06
N ARG A 51 -23.68 3.15 1.95
CA ARG A 51 -23.79 2.11 2.97
C ARG A 51 -25.19 1.50 2.98
N SER A 52 -25.28 0.29 3.51
CA SER A 52 -26.58 -0.37 3.69
C SER A 52 -27.39 0.25 4.88
N ASP A 53 -26.71 0.88 5.83
CA ASP A 53 -27.33 1.64 6.92
C ASP A 53 -26.70 3.03 7.00
N ARG A 54 -27.51 4.08 6.97
CA ARG A 54 -27.11 5.50 6.97
C ARG A 54 -26.47 5.97 8.26
N ASN A 55 -26.69 5.29 9.37
CA ASN A 55 -26.16 5.68 10.67
C ASN A 55 -24.77 5.11 10.96
N LEU A 56 -24.29 4.17 10.13
CA LEU A 56 -22.99 3.56 10.28
C LEU A 56 -21.88 4.43 9.69
N GLN A 57 -20.68 4.28 10.23
CA GLN A 57 -19.51 5.06 9.89
C GLN A 57 -18.28 4.17 9.64
N LEU A 58 -17.20 4.76 9.17
CA LEU A 58 -15.89 4.12 8.94
C LEU A 58 -15.97 2.91 8.01
N PHE A 59 -15.67 1.72 8.51
CA PHE A 59 -15.59 0.48 7.72
C PHE A 59 -16.86 -0.38 7.78
N ASP A 60 -17.90 0.10 8.49
CA ASP A 60 -19.11 -0.68 8.69
C ASP A 60 -20.01 -0.64 7.46
N LEU A 61 -20.32 -1.81 6.94
CA LEU A 61 -21.28 -2.09 5.86
C LEU A 61 -21.20 -1.16 4.62
N PRO A 62 -20.03 -0.78 4.09
CA PRO A 62 -19.96 -0.09 2.81
C PRO A 62 -20.44 -1.03 1.71
N VAL A 63 -21.25 -0.52 0.77
CA VAL A 63 -21.77 -1.29 -0.37
C VAL A 63 -21.11 -0.92 -1.70
N ASN A 64 -20.23 0.07 -1.70
CA ASN A 64 -19.42 0.44 -2.86
C ASN A 64 -17.94 0.21 -2.59
N TYR A 65 -17.19 -0.01 -3.66
CA TYR A 65 -15.75 -0.09 -3.66
C TYR A 65 -15.19 0.85 -4.72
N ILE A 66 -14.34 1.80 -4.29
CA ILE A 66 -13.65 2.73 -5.17
C ILE A 66 -12.15 2.45 -5.04
N PRO A 67 -11.48 1.98 -6.11
CA PRO A 67 -10.08 1.61 -6.04
C PRO A 67 -9.21 2.84 -5.75
N ALA A 68 -8.14 2.66 -4.95
CA ALA A 68 -7.14 3.68 -4.73
C ALA A 68 -6.46 4.06 -6.06
N ILE A 69 -6.05 5.34 -6.19
CA ILE A 69 -5.27 5.79 -7.36
C ILE A 69 -3.83 5.28 -7.31
N THR A 70 -3.34 4.97 -6.11
CA THR A 70 -2.01 4.39 -5.89
C THR A 70 -2.00 2.91 -6.24
N LYS A 71 -0.83 2.38 -6.55
CA LYS A 71 -0.62 0.95 -6.73
C LYS A 71 -0.72 0.22 -5.38
N GLN A 72 -1.30 -0.96 -5.40
CA GLN A 72 -1.22 -1.86 -4.25
C GLN A 72 0.20 -2.44 -4.15
N HIS A 73 0.90 -2.10 -3.06
CA HIS A 73 2.22 -2.63 -2.77
C HIS A 73 2.15 -4.03 -2.18
N THR A 74 3.16 -4.85 -2.46
CA THR A 74 3.24 -6.25 -2.00
C THR A 74 4.36 -6.49 -0.98
N TYR A 75 5.26 -5.54 -0.80
CA TYR A 75 6.31 -5.61 0.22
C TYR A 75 5.76 -5.17 1.58
N ASN A 76 6.02 -5.93 2.62
CA ASN A 76 5.37 -5.76 3.92
C ASN A 76 5.45 -4.32 4.47
N LEU A 77 6.62 -3.68 4.48
CA LEU A 77 6.75 -2.33 5.03
C LEU A 77 5.96 -1.30 4.22
N ALA A 78 6.05 -1.35 2.87
CA ALA A 78 5.32 -0.45 1.99
C ALA A 78 3.80 -0.67 2.03
N ALA A 79 3.36 -1.94 2.16
CA ALA A 79 1.95 -2.30 2.11
C ALA A 79 1.21 -2.10 3.44
N THR A 80 1.92 -2.11 4.58
CA THR A 80 1.27 -2.20 5.89
C THR A 80 1.42 -0.98 6.77
N LEU A 81 2.47 -0.16 6.57
CA LEU A 81 2.67 1.01 7.42
C LEU A 81 1.88 2.22 6.93
N TYR A 82 1.83 2.42 5.62
CA TYR A 82 1.15 3.56 5.01
C TYR A 82 0.22 3.11 3.88
N PRO A 83 -0.76 2.20 4.17
CA PRO A 83 -1.73 1.75 3.18
C PRO A 83 -2.69 2.89 2.84
N TYR A 84 -2.79 3.24 1.57
CA TYR A 84 -3.72 4.25 1.11
C TYR A 84 -5.02 3.63 0.58
N ALA A 85 -6.13 4.16 1.03
CA ALA A 85 -7.47 3.89 0.52
C ALA A 85 -8.11 5.20 0.04
N THR A 86 -9.03 5.10 -0.91
CA THR A 86 -9.78 6.26 -1.41
C THR A 86 -10.52 6.98 -0.29
N VAL A 87 -10.37 8.29 -0.21
CA VAL A 87 -11.17 9.16 0.66
C VAL A 87 -12.50 9.44 -0.04
N VAL A 88 -13.49 8.60 0.25
CA VAL A 88 -14.77 8.59 -0.48
C VAL A 88 -15.64 9.82 -0.23
N GLN A 89 -15.31 10.64 0.78
CA GLN A 89 -15.93 11.93 1.05
C GLN A 89 -15.53 12.97 0.00
N GLY A 90 -14.26 12.96 -0.42
CA GLY A 90 -13.78 13.88 -1.46
C GLY A 90 -12.29 13.71 -1.73
N GLU A 91 -11.97 13.35 -2.95
CA GLU A 91 -10.57 13.21 -3.37
C GLU A 91 -10.43 13.48 -4.88
N VAL A 92 -9.31 14.05 -5.26
CA VAL A 92 -8.85 14.09 -6.65
C VAL A 92 -7.43 13.53 -6.71
N GLY A 93 -7.17 12.68 -7.69
CA GLY A 93 -5.87 12.03 -7.80
C GLY A 93 -5.44 11.78 -9.24
N TRP A 94 -4.12 11.64 -9.39
CA TRP A 94 -3.45 11.35 -10.65
C TRP A 94 -2.46 10.22 -10.46
N SER A 95 -2.28 9.43 -11.49
CA SER A 95 -1.20 8.43 -11.52
C SER A 95 -0.55 8.35 -12.90
N ALA A 96 0.74 8.03 -12.90
CA ALA A 96 1.49 7.73 -14.11
C ALA A 96 2.42 6.56 -13.83
N GLU A 97 2.46 5.58 -14.72
CA GLU A 97 3.35 4.43 -14.64
C GLU A 97 4.06 4.22 -15.97
N VAL A 98 5.37 4.00 -15.90
CA VAL A 98 6.21 3.68 -17.07
C VAL A 98 6.97 2.42 -16.77
N PHE A 99 6.88 1.43 -17.65
CA PHE A 99 7.73 0.23 -17.59
C PHE A 99 8.51 0.05 -18.89
N TYR A 100 9.78 -0.25 -18.70
CA TYR A 100 10.69 -0.46 -19.81
C TYR A 100 11.49 -1.74 -19.63
N THR A 101 11.55 -2.54 -20.69
CA THR A 101 12.40 -3.72 -20.74
C THR A 101 13.60 -3.43 -21.61
N ILE A 102 14.75 -3.20 -20.99
CA ILE A 102 16.04 -3.05 -21.70
C ILE A 102 16.31 -4.33 -22.49
N PRO A 103 16.59 -4.24 -23.80
CA PRO A 103 16.73 -5.40 -24.66
C PRO A 103 17.83 -6.36 -24.21
N ARG A 104 17.61 -7.65 -24.46
CA ARG A 104 18.59 -8.69 -24.23
C ARG A 104 19.84 -8.43 -25.10
N LYS A 105 21.00 -8.90 -24.63
CA LYS A 105 22.30 -8.75 -25.29
C LYS A 105 22.81 -7.31 -25.42
N SER A 106 22.17 -6.32 -24.78
CA SER A 106 22.70 -4.96 -24.62
C SER A 106 23.59 -4.87 -23.36
N LYS A 107 24.40 -3.81 -23.24
CA LYS A 107 25.27 -3.58 -22.06
C LYS A 107 24.48 -3.59 -20.74
N LEU A 108 23.35 -2.87 -20.68
CA LEU A 108 22.50 -2.79 -19.49
C LEU A 108 21.47 -3.93 -19.38
N GLY A 109 21.03 -4.51 -20.50
CA GLY A 109 20.05 -5.60 -20.51
C GLY A 109 20.64 -6.96 -20.19
N GLY A 110 21.91 -7.17 -20.47
CA GLY A 110 22.59 -8.46 -20.29
C GLY A 110 21.93 -9.60 -21.09
N LYS A 111 22.20 -10.86 -20.69
CA LYS A 111 21.71 -12.05 -21.39
C LYS A 111 20.17 -12.18 -21.42
N TYR A 112 19.49 -11.72 -20.39
CA TYR A 112 18.05 -11.99 -20.19
C TYR A 112 17.16 -10.75 -20.30
N GLY A 113 17.73 -9.55 -20.46
CA GLY A 113 17.05 -8.27 -20.37
C GLY A 113 16.98 -7.78 -18.91
N THR A 114 16.78 -6.48 -18.74
CA THR A 114 16.55 -5.82 -17.45
C THR A 114 15.23 -5.10 -17.52
N LYS A 115 14.36 -5.31 -16.52
CA LYS A 115 13.08 -4.61 -16.42
C LYS A 115 13.23 -3.46 -15.45
N ILE A 116 12.72 -2.31 -15.82
CA ILE A 116 12.65 -1.09 -15.00
C ILE A 116 11.21 -0.65 -14.98
N SER A 117 10.72 -0.22 -13.83
CA SER A 117 9.44 0.50 -13.73
C SER A 117 9.61 1.74 -12.87
N PHE A 118 8.84 2.75 -13.20
CA PHE A 118 8.68 3.97 -12.43
C PHE A 118 7.20 4.26 -12.31
N GLN A 119 6.76 4.64 -11.12
CA GLN A 119 5.38 5.07 -10.89
C GLN A 119 5.35 6.31 -10.00
N TYR A 120 4.44 7.19 -10.32
CA TYR A 120 4.03 8.34 -9.53
C TYR A 120 2.52 8.28 -9.35
N ALA A 121 2.04 8.45 -8.11
CA ALA A 121 0.63 8.66 -7.83
C ALA A 121 0.48 9.71 -6.73
N THR A 122 -0.59 10.50 -6.81
CA THR A 122 -0.92 11.48 -5.78
C THR A 122 -2.43 11.60 -5.66
N ALA A 123 -2.90 11.86 -4.46
CA ALA A 123 -4.28 12.24 -4.17
C ALA A 123 -4.31 13.36 -3.14
N SER A 124 -5.25 14.27 -3.31
CA SER A 124 -5.47 15.43 -2.44
C SER A 124 -6.96 15.62 -2.19
N SER A 125 -7.30 16.47 -1.23
CA SER A 125 -8.67 16.94 -1.04
C SER A 125 -9.21 17.57 -2.30
N LEU A 126 -10.53 17.68 -2.40
CA LEU A 126 -11.17 18.50 -3.44
C LEU A 126 -11.05 19.98 -3.09
N ASP A 127 -10.91 20.81 -4.10
CA ASP A 127 -11.12 22.25 -3.98
C ASP A 127 -12.62 22.55 -3.83
N THR A 128 -13.01 23.04 -2.66
CA THR A 128 -14.41 23.24 -2.27
C THR A 128 -14.63 24.59 -1.61
N THR A 129 -15.84 25.11 -1.76
CA THR A 129 -16.31 26.28 -1.03
C THR A 129 -17.45 25.88 -0.12
N ASN A 130 -17.31 26.14 1.18
CA ASN A 130 -18.37 25.88 2.14
C ASN A 130 -19.57 26.79 1.87
N LEU A 131 -20.76 26.22 1.88
CA LEU A 131 -22.00 26.94 1.78
C LEU A 131 -22.43 27.44 3.16
N SER A 132 -23.22 28.49 3.22
CA SER A 132 -23.70 29.13 4.48
C SER A 132 -25.22 29.14 4.57
N GLY A 133 -25.76 29.43 5.76
CA GLY A 133 -27.19 29.50 5.99
C GLY A 133 -27.92 28.15 5.79
N THR A 134 -29.13 28.21 5.24
CA THR A 134 -29.95 27.02 4.97
C THR A 134 -29.26 26.06 3.98
N ASP A 135 -28.61 26.62 2.95
CA ASP A 135 -27.91 25.83 1.96
C ASP A 135 -26.73 25.07 2.56
N GLY A 136 -25.99 25.68 3.50
CA GLY A 136 -24.90 25.02 4.22
C GLY A 136 -25.38 23.85 5.07
N SER A 137 -26.56 23.95 5.71
CA SER A 137 -27.13 22.85 6.50
C SER A 137 -27.67 21.71 5.64
N VAL A 138 -28.06 21.98 4.39
CA VAL A 138 -28.66 21.00 3.47
C VAL A 138 -27.62 20.36 2.57
N TYR A 139 -26.72 21.15 1.97
CA TYR A 139 -25.79 20.69 0.93
C TYR A 139 -24.31 20.67 1.34
N GLY A 140 -23.96 21.30 2.47
CA GLY A 140 -22.63 21.35 3.06
C GLY A 140 -21.66 22.27 2.31
N TYR A 141 -21.22 21.88 1.13
CA TYR A 141 -20.23 22.57 0.32
C TYR A 141 -20.52 22.49 -1.19
N GLN A 142 -19.86 23.33 -1.95
CA GLN A 142 -19.84 23.28 -3.42
C GLN A 142 -18.42 22.97 -3.89
N ARG A 143 -18.27 22.01 -4.77
CA ARG A 143 -17.01 21.71 -5.46
C ARG A 143 -16.77 22.73 -6.57
N ASN A 144 -15.54 23.30 -6.61
CA ASN A 144 -15.18 24.31 -7.61
C ASN A 144 -14.79 23.72 -8.98
N SER A 145 -14.41 22.49 -9.05
CA SER A 145 -14.15 21.66 -10.24
C SER A 145 -13.53 20.34 -9.80
N TRP A 146 -12.93 19.56 -10.68
CA TRP A 146 -12.05 18.45 -10.33
C TRP A 146 -10.60 18.93 -10.11
N SER A 147 -10.42 19.99 -9.32
CA SER A 147 -9.12 20.53 -8.92
C SER A 147 -8.72 20.06 -7.51
N ALA A 148 -7.41 19.96 -7.27
CA ALA A 148 -6.87 19.62 -5.97
C ALA A 148 -7.06 20.78 -4.99
N GLY A 149 -7.54 20.46 -3.80
CA GLY A 149 -7.53 21.35 -2.66
C GLY A 149 -6.16 21.41 -1.98
N GLU A 150 -6.12 21.99 -0.80
CA GLU A 150 -4.86 22.28 -0.09
C GLU A 150 -4.27 21.05 0.61
N ASP A 151 -5.10 20.08 1.00
CA ASP A 151 -4.65 18.93 1.77
C ASP A 151 -4.14 17.81 0.87
N LEU A 152 -2.84 17.56 0.92
CA LEU A 152 -2.26 16.34 0.36
C LEU A 152 -2.69 15.13 1.20
N TYR A 153 -3.23 14.09 0.57
CA TYR A 153 -3.57 12.83 1.23
C TYR A 153 -2.46 11.80 1.11
N ILE A 154 -1.96 11.65 -0.12
CA ILE A 154 -0.86 10.75 -0.44
C ILE A 154 -0.06 11.27 -1.63
N ARG A 155 1.26 11.08 -1.57
CA ARG A 155 2.16 11.04 -2.72
C ARG A 155 2.95 9.74 -2.65
N ASP A 156 2.88 8.95 -3.69
CA ASP A 156 3.54 7.66 -3.82
C ASP A 156 4.44 7.67 -5.04
N ILE A 157 5.75 7.64 -4.83
CA ILE A 157 6.75 7.57 -5.88
C ILE A 157 7.46 6.24 -5.73
N ASN A 158 7.46 5.42 -6.76
CA ASN A 158 8.21 4.18 -6.68
C ASN A 158 8.98 3.88 -7.96
N PHE A 159 10.09 3.19 -7.77
CA PHE A 159 10.98 2.75 -8.82
C PHE A 159 11.43 1.32 -8.55
N ASP A 160 11.43 0.47 -9.55
CA ASP A 160 12.03 -0.86 -9.42
C ASP A 160 12.89 -1.26 -10.63
N ILE A 161 13.93 -2.02 -10.35
CA ILE A 161 14.78 -2.64 -11.35
C ILE A 161 14.92 -4.13 -11.06
N SER A 162 14.61 -4.98 -12.04
CA SER A 162 14.66 -6.43 -11.92
C SER A 162 15.49 -7.04 -13.03
N ARG A 163 16.48 -7.88 -12.65
CA ARG A 163 17.37 -8.53 -13.61
C ARG A 163 17.57 -10.00 -13.27
N LYS A 164 17.50 -10.81 -14.32
CA LYS A 164 17.94 -12.20 -14.27
C LYS A 164 19.40 -12.29 -14.71
N PHE A 165 20.28 -12.76 -13.83
CA PHE A 165 21.72 -12.85 -14.08
C PHE A 165 22.10 -14.21 -14.66
N SER A 166 21.44 -15.28 -14.20
CA SER A 166 21.67 -16.65 -14.68
C SER A 166 20.35 -17.43 -14.76
N LYS A 167 20.39 -18.71 -15.17
CA LYS A 167 19.21 -19.59 -15.11
C LYS A 167 18.72 -19.83 -13.69
N GLY A 168 19.62 -19.69 -12.70
CA GLY A 168 19.33 -19.94 -11.30
C GLY A 168 19.31 -18.70 -10.41
N PHE A 169 19.64 -17.49 -10.91
CA PHE A 169 19.73 -16.28 -10.09
C PHE A 169 19.02 -15.07 -10.72
N LYS A 170 18.13 -14.48 -9.94
CA LYS A 170 17.43 -13.22 -10.23
C LYS A 170 17.54 -12.30 -9.02
N ALA A 171 17.70 -11.01 -9.25
CA ALA A 171 17.62 -9.99 -8.23
C ALA A 171 16.68 -8.84 -8.65
N LYS A 172 16.08 -8.18 -7.67
CA LYS A 172 15.27 -6.99 -7.82
C LYS A 172 15.66 -6.01 -6.72
N TYR A 173 15.76 -4.76 -7.08
CA TYR A 173 15.77 -3.63 -6.15
C TYR A 173 14.51 -2.81 -6.38
N ALA A 174 13.86 -2.38 -5.30
CA ALA A 174 12.75 -1.46 -5.36
C ALA A 174 12.94 -0.36 -4.33
N PHE A 175 12.51 0.83 -4.70
CA PHE A 175 12.49 2.02 -3.84
C PHE A 175 11.09 2.62 -3.85
N PHE A 176 10.62 3.04 -2.68
CA PHE A 176 9.34 3.72 -2.50
C PHE A 176 9.57 4.97 -1.66
N HIS A 177 8.91 6.05 -2.04
CA HIS A 177 8.81 7.27 -1.26
C HIS A 177 7.34 7.60 -1.06
N PHE A 178 6.95 7.82 0.19
CA PHE A 178 5.60 8.20 0.58
C PHE A 178 5.61 9.54 1.31
N ASP A 179 4.74 10.46 0.89
CA ASP A 179 4.22 11.51 1.75
C ASP A 179 2.79 11.10 2.11
N PHE A 180 2.57 10.65 3.34
CA PHE A 180 1.32 10.07 3.80
C PHE A 180 0.68 10.92 4.88
N ASN A 181 -0.52 11.45 4.62
CA ASN A 181 -1.25 12.25 5.58
C ASN A 181 -2.09 11.38 6.52
N THR A 182 -1.69 11.28 7.78
CA THR A 182 -2.38 10.48 8.80
C THR A 182 -3.73 11.06 9.21
N LEU A 183 -4.02 12.32 8.89
CA LEU A 183 -5.31 12.95 9.15
C LEU A 183 -6.36 12.62 8.10
N ALA A 184 -5.93 12.33 6.87
CA ALA A 184 -6.82 12.05 5.75
C ALA A 184 -7.26 10.59 5.67
N THR A 185 -6.52 9.68 6.28
CA THR A 185 -6.75 8.24 6.17
C THR A 185 -6.99 7.63 7.55
N PRO A 186 -7.92 6.67 7.69
CA PRO A 186 -8.24 6.05 8.97
C PRO A 186 -7.11 5.07 9.40
N VAL A 187 -5.93 5.59 9.67
CA VAL A 187 -4.80 4.81 10.20
C VAL A 187 -4.71 5.01 11.70
N THR A 188 -4.53 3.90 12.42
CA THR A 188 -4.36 3.93 13.87
C THR A 188 -2.95 4.41 14.21
N THR A 189 -2.78 5.72 14.36
CA THR A 189 -1.53 6.34 14.81
C THR A 189 -1.81 7.58 15.65
N ASP A 190 -0.93 7.83 16.64
CA ASP A 190 -0.95 9.07 17.44
C ASP A 190 -0.27 10.24 16.72
N TYR A 191 0.47 9.96 15.66
CA TYR A 191 1.10 11.00 14.85
C TYR A 191 0.06 11.73 14.01
N LYS A 192 0.12 13.06 14.02
CA LYS A 192 -0.80 13.93 13.26
C LYS A 192 -0.02 14.76 12.27
N GLY A 193 -0.24 14.54 10.98
CA GLY A 193 0.40 15.27 9.89
C GLY A 193 0.87 14.37 8.76
N ILE A 194 1.78 14.90 7.95
CA ILE A 194 2.34 14.19 6.81
C ILE A 194 3.60 13.44 7.25
N VAL A 195 3.59 12.12 7.12
CA VAL A 195 4.76 11.26 7.32
C VAL A 195 5.50 11.14 6.00
N ASN A 196 6.78 11.48 6.00
CA ASN A 196 7.70 11.24 4.88
C ASN A 196 8.41 9.90 5.13
N ALA A 197 8.22 8.92 4.27
CA ALA A 197 8.82 7.61 4.43
C ALA A 197 9.52 7.14 3.15
N ASN A 198 10.72 6.60 3.32
CA ASN A 198 11.51 5.99 2.24
C ASN A 198 11.69 4.50 2.53
N VAL A 199 11.31 3.64 1.57
CA VAL A 199 11.43 2.19 1.70
C VAL A 199 12.37 1.65 0.63
N HIS A 200 13.41 0.96 1.05
CA HIS A 200 14.34 0.25 0.19
C HIS A 200 14.10 -1.25 0.31
N VAL A 201 14.04 -1.93 -0.83
CA VAL A 201 13.83 -3.37 -0.89
C VAL A 201 14.87 -4.01 -1.81
N VAL A 202 15.52 -5.05 -1.31
CA VAL A 202 16.37 -5.94 -2.10
C VAL A 202 15.78 -7.34 -2.06
N GLU A 203 15.39 -7.86 -3.21
CA GLU A 203 14.88 -9.22 -3.36
C GLU A 203 15.83 -10.05 -4.21
N THR A 204 16.16 -11.25 -3.75
CA THR A 204 16.90 -12.22 -4.53
C THR A 204 16.16 -13.55 -4.61
N GLN A 205 16.32 -14.23 -5.73
CA GLN A 205 15.81 -15.59 -5.92
C GLN A 205 16.92 -16.46 -6.50
N VAL A 206 17.27 -17.50 -5.74
CA VAL A 206 18.32 -18.45 -6.07
C VAL A 206 17.73 -19.84 -6.24
N ARG A 207 17.97 -20.48 -7.39
CA ARG A 207 17.73 -21.92 -7.58
C ARG A 207 18.95 -22.68 -7.06
N ILE A 208 18.81 -23.39 -5.94
CA ILE A 208 19.88 -24.15 -5.31
C ILE A 208 20.13 -25.44 -6.09
N LYS A 209 19.06 -26.18 -6.40
CA LYS A 209 19.06 -27.39 -7.24
C LYS A 209 17.68 -27.59 -7.88
N LYS A 210 17.48 -28.64 -8.66
CA LYS A 210 16.19 -28.95 -9.26
C LYS A 210 15.11 -29.09 -8.19
N GLY A 211 14.03 -28.34 -8.33
CA GLY A 211 12.92 -28.31 -7.36
C GLY A 211 13.17 -27.48 -6.10
N HIS A 212 14.36 -26.94 -5.85
CA HIS A 212 14.69 -26.18 -4.64
C HIS A 212 15.06 -24.74 -4.98
N SER A 213 14.39 -23.80 -4.33
CA SER A 213 14.67 -22.36 -4.48
C SER A 213 14.64 -21.64 -3.14
N LEU A 214 15.51 -20.65 -3.01
CA LEU A 214 15.52 -19.71 -1.88
C LEU A 214 15.20 -18.33 -2.42
N ARG A 215 14.20 -17.67 -1.82
CA ARG A 215 13.91 -16.26 -1.98
C ARG A 215 14.31 -15.54 -0.69
N THR A 216 15.08 -14.47 -0.85
CA THR A 216 15.46 -13.60 0.25
C THR A 216 14.93 -12.20 -0.07
N GLU A 217 14.31 -11.57 0.91
CA GLU A 217 13.81 -10.21 0.82
C GLU A 217 14.28 -9.42 2.03
N LEU A 218 14.98 -8.32 1.77
CA LEU A 218 15.46 -7.38 2.77
C LEU A 218 14.77 -6.05 2.53
N GLN A 219 14.17 -5.47 3.56
CA GLN A 219 13.51 -4.18 3.50
C GLN A 219 14.05 -3.27 4.61
N ALA A 220 14.19 -1.99 4.30
CA ALA A 220 14.48 -0.95 5.28
C ALA A 220 13.57 0.24 4.99
N LEU A 221 12.90 0.74 6.02
CA LEU A 221 12.06 1.94 5.96
C LEU A 221 12.65 2.99 6.90
N PHE A 222 12.78 4.20 6.37
CA PHE A 222 13.26 5.37 7.10
C PHE A 222 12.20 6.46 7.04
N THR A 223 11.77 6.94 8.20
CA THR A 223 10.87 8.09 8.32
C THR A 223 11.65 9.40 8.42
N GLY A 224 10.98 10.50 8.08
CA GLY A 224 11.46 11.84 8.37
C GLY A 224 11.59 12.11 9.88
N THR A 225 11.98 13.32 10.22
CA THR A 225 12.10 13.81 11.59
C THR A 225 11.34 15.13 11.75
N ASP A 226 10.80 15.35 12.94
CA ASP A 226 10.21 16.62 13.35
C ASP A 226 10.96 17.15 14.59
N MET A 227 10.99 18.47 14.73
CA MET A 227 11.46 19.09 15.96
C MET A 227 10.34 19.03 17.01
N LYS A 228 10.60 18.37 18.14
CA LYS A 228 9.66 18.26 19.27
C LYS A 228 10.36 18.66 20.55
N GLU A 229 9.61 19.28 21.45
CA GLU A 229 10.08 19.55 22.81
C GLU A 229 10.09 18.24 23.61
N VAL A 230 11.28 17.85 24.07
CA VAL A 230 11.50 16.67 24.90
C VAL A 230 12.29 17.10 26.14
N ASN A 231 11.65 17.05 27.31
CA ASN A 231 12.23 17.49 28.60
C ASN A 231 12.73 18.95 28.59
N GLY A 232 11.99 19.87 27.94
CA GLY A 232 12.33 21.29 27.87
C GLY A 232 13.37 21.65 26.79
N GLU A 233 13.80 20.70 25.96
CA GLU A 233 14.72 20.90 24.85
C GLU A 233 14.10 20.50 23.52
N MET A 234 14.32 21.31 22.48
CA MET A 234 13.93 20.94 21.11
C MET A 234 14.86 19.87 20.55
N LYS A 235 14.31 18.70 20.23
CA LYS A 235 15.05 17.56 19.68
C LYS A 235 14.43 17.07 18.40
N GLU A 236 15.27 16.57 17.50
CA GLU A 236 14.79 15.80 16.35
C GLU A 236 14.24 14.45 16.81
N VAL A 237 12.98 14.20 16.46
CA VAL A 237 12.29 12.95 16.78
C VAL A 237 11.76 12.35 15.48
N LYS A 238 11.91 11.05 15.28
CA LYS A 238 11.37 10.35 14.13
C LYS A 238 9.86 10.52 14.06
N GLN A 239 9.36 10.67 12.83
CA GLN A 239 7.92 10.75 12.55
C GLN A 239 7.26 9.40 12.83
N ASP A 240 6.00 9.44 13.27
CA ASP A 240 5.14 8.29 13.52
C ASP A 240 5.83 7.19 14.36
N LYS A 241 5.90 5.97 13.83
CA LYS A 241 6.52 4.80 14.48
C LYS A 241 8.01 4.68 14.17
N GLY A 242 8.61 5.65 13.46
CA GLY A 242 10.04 5.67 13.13
C GLY A 242 10.46 4.58 12.14
N ASP A 243 11.73 4.19 12.24
CA ASP A 243 12.40 3.37 11.23
C ASP A 243 12.19 1.85 11.48
N TRP A 244 12.15 1.09 10.37
CA TRP A 244 11.87 -0.35 10.38
C TRP A 244 12.83 -1.11 9.48
N ALA A 245 13.12 -2.34 9.85
CA ALA A 245 13.78 -3.32 9.00
C ALA A 245 12.96 -4.61 8.91
N THR A 246 13.02 -5.28 7.76
CA THR A 246 12.39 -6.59 7.56
C THR A 246 13.33 -7.53 6.84
N VAL A 247 13.39 -8.76 7.30
CA VAL A 247 14.07 -9.88 6.62
C VAL A 247 13.06 -10.99 6.42
N LEU A 248 12.88 -11.42 5.17
CA LEU A 248 12.07 -12.59 4.82
C LEU A 248 12.95 -13.59 4.07
N LEU A 249 12.96 -14.82 4.56
CA LEU A 249 13.58 -15.97 3.92
C LEU A 249 12.48 -16.97 3.56
N GLU A 250 12.36 -17.34 2.30
CA GLU A 250 11.42 -18.36 1.84
C GLU A 250 12.16 -19.47 1.08
N TYR A 251 12.08 -20.70 1.59
CA TYR A 251 12.65 -21.87 0.96
C TYR A 251 11.55 -22.77 0.43
N SER A 252 11.57 -23.03 -0.88
CA SER A 252 10.57 -23.85 -1.55
C SER A 252 11.20 -25.16 -2.02
N VAL A 253 10.50 -26.27 -1.73
CA VAL A 253 10.78 -27.61 -2.23
C VAL A 253 9.61 -28.03 -3.11
N SER A 254 9.73 -27.66 -4.40
CA SER A 254 8.69 -27.90 -5.41
C SER A 254 8.48 -29.41 -5.64
N PRO A 255 7.21 -29.87 -5.81
CA PRO A 255 6.02 -29.05 -5.92
C PRO A 255 5.30 -28.79 -4.58
N HIS A 256 5.70 -29.41 -3.47
CA HIS A 256 4.79 -29.56 -2.33
C HIS A 256 5.10 -28.66 -1.14
N TRP A 257 6.36 -28.44 -0.78
CA TRP A 257 6.70 -27.83 0.51
C TRP A 257 7.25 -26.41 0.37
N PHE A 258 6.89 -25.55 1.33
CA PHE A 258 7.53 -24.26 1.53
C PHE A 258 7.77 -24.01 3.04
N PHE A 259 8.82 -23.26 3.29
CA PHE A 259 9.23 -22.82 4.63
C PHE A 259 9.51 -21.33 4.54
N SER A 260 9.09 -20.56 5.54
CA SER A 260 9.43 -19.16 5.60
C SER A 260 9.75 -18.70 7.00
N VAL A 261 10.64 -17.73 7.11
CA VAL A 261 10.93 -17.01 8.35
C VAL A 261 10.91 -15.53 8.02
N LEU A 262 10.12 -14.78 8.74
CA LEU A 262 10.02 -13.33 8.67
C LEU A 262 10.40 -12.75 10.01
N ASP A 263 11.24 -11.72 10.02
CA ASP A 263 11.42 -10.83 11.17
C ASP A 263 11.24 -9.39 10.73
N GLN A 264 10.41 -8.65 11.46
CA GLN A 264 10.25 -7.21 11.32
C GLN A 264 10.69 -6.54 12.62
N TYR A 265 11.59 -5.60 12.53
CA TYR A 265 12.15 -4.89 13.68
C TYR A 265 11.92 -3.40 13.56
N ASN A 266 11.25 -2.82 14.55
CA ASN A 266 11.06 -1.38 14.68
C ASN A 266 12.23 -0.75 15.44
N PHE A 267 13.36 -0.58 14.78
CA PHE A 267 14.59 -0.11 15.45
C PHE A 267 14.62 1.39 15.72
N GLY A 268 13.86 2.19 14.97
CA GLY A 268 13.85 3.65 15.05
C GLY A 268 12.63 4.24 15.75
N ASN A 269 11.85 3.45 16.50
CA ASN A 269 10.69 3.99 17.19
C ASN A 269 11.10 5.05 18.20
N PRO A 270 10.43 6.22 18.23
CA PRO A 270 10.67 7.24 19.26
C PRO A 270 10.58 6.70 20.69
N SER A 271 9.61 5.81 20.95
CA SER A 271 9.45 5.12 22.22
C SER A 271 10.31 3.86 22.25
N VAL A 272 11.31 3.81 23.12
CA VAL A 272 12.29 2.71 23.18
C VAL A 272 11.64 1.37 23.51
N ASP A 273 10.62 1.35 24.33
CA ASP A 273 9.82 0.17 24.69
C ASP A 273 9.04 -0.42 23.53
N GLN A 274 8.82 0.37 22.47
CA GLN A 274 8.17 -0.07 21.22
C GLN A 274 9.15 -0.60 20.18
N ARG A 275 10.45 -0.59 20.45
CA ARG A 275 11.49 -1.18 19.57
C ARG A 275 11.52 -2.70 19.70
N VAL A 276 10.52 -3.34 19.11
CA VAL A 276 10.30 -4.78 19.25
C VAL A 276 10.45 -5.53 17.93
N HIS A 277 10.82 -6.81 18.05
CA HIS A 277 10.86 -7.77 16.95
C HIS A 277 9.52 -8.46 16.77
N TYR A 278 9.16 -8.73 15.52
CA TYR A 278 8.01 -9.51 15.11
C TYR A 278 8.50 -10.72 14.31
N LEU A 279 9.04 -11.71 15.04
CA LEU A 279 9.56 -12.94 14.45
C LEU A 279 8.42 -13.93 14.23
N TYR A 280 8.29 -14.44 13.00
CA TYR A 280 7.27 -15.40 12.62
C TYR A 280 7.81 -16.44 11.64
N GLY A 281 7.60 -17.71 11.92
CA GLY A 281 7.98 -18.84 11.08
C GLY A 281 6.77 -19.58 10.54
N THR A 282 6.86 -20.10 9.30
CA THR A 282 5.79 -20.89 8.68
C THR A 282 6.37 -22.11 7.95
N VAL A 283 5.69 -23.24 8.08
CA VAL A 283 5.85 -24.39 7.20
C VAL A 283 4.51 -24.68 6.52
N GLY A 284 4.55 -25.00 5.22
CA GLY A 284 3.33 -25.33 4.52
C GLY A 284 3.52 -26.39 3.44
N ARG A 285 2.41 -27.06 3.12
CA ARG A 285 2.31 -28.06 2.06
C ARG A 285 1.20 -27.71 1.09
N ILE A 286 1.48 -27.92 -0.17
CA ILE A 286 0.53 -27.76 -1.27
C ILE A 286 0.36 -29.12 -1.95
N GLU A 287 -0.89 -29.54 -2.10
CA GLU A 287 -1.26 -30.79 -2.79
C GLU A 287 -2.45 -30.50 -3.71
N GLY A 288 -2.20 -30.41 -5.01
CA GLY A 288 -3.23 -30.00 -5.99
C GLY A 288 -3.81 -28.63 -5.66
N ALA A 289 -5.13 -28.59 -5.43
CA ALA A 289 -5.87 -27.36 -5.07
C ALA A 289 -5.93 -27.09 -3.55
N HIS A 290 -5.24 -27.90 -2.74
CA HIS A 290 -5.27 -27.81 -1.28
C HIS A 290 -3.95 -27.24 -0.77
N ARG A 291 -4.03 -26.34 0.20
CA ARG A 291 -2.87 -25.74 0.89
C ARG A 291 -3.10 -25.79 2.40
N LEU A 292 -2.19 -26.41 3.10
CA LEU A 292 -2.11 -26.40 4.57
C LEU A 292 -0.85 -25.64 4.98
N SER A 293 -0.95 -24.74 5.95
CA SER A 293 0.21 -24.09 6.56
C SER A 293 0.04 -23.98 8.06
N ILE A 294 1.17 -24.15 8.77
CA ILE A 294 1.28 -23.97 10.21
C ILE A 294 2.33 -22.89 10.44
N GLY A 295 1.99 -21.87 11.21
CA GLY A 295 2.87 -20.78 11.60
C GLY A 295 2.94 -20.61 13.10
N TYR A 296 4.04 -20.02 13.56
CA TYR A 296 4.26 -19.68 14.96
C TYR A 296 5.09 -18.40 15.08
N GLY A 297 4.72 -17.55 16.01
CA GLY A 297 5.47 -16.36 16.36
C GLY A 297 4.60 -15.13 16.58
N LYS A 298 5.26 -13.97 16.67
CA LYS A 298 4.63 -12.67 16.84
C LYS A 298 4.49 -11.97 15.48
N ARG A 299 3.30 -11.46 15.21
CA ARG A 299 2.97 -10.80 13.93
C ARG A 299 2.21 -9.51 14.19
N ARG A 300 2.52 -8.47 13.40
CA ARG A 300 1.73 -7.24 13.35
C ARG A 300 0.43 -7.46 12.58
N GLU A 301 -0.54 -6.59 12.85
CA GLU A 301 -1.69 -6.39 11.96
C GLU A 301 -1.27 -5.81 10.61
N GLY A 302 -2.06 -6.05 9.58
CA GLY A 302 -1.88 -5.51 8.24
C GLY A 302 -1.76 -6.59 7.17
N ILE A 303 -1.21 -6.21 6.01
CA ILE A 303 -1.03 -7.14 4.89
C ILE A 303 0.21 -8.01 5.14
N PHE A 304 0.01 -9.31 5.15
CA PHE A 304 1.04 -10.30 5.37
C PHE A 304 1.21 -11.18 4.14
N CYS A 305 2.41 -11.18 3.55
CA CYS A 305 2.71 -11.88 2.31
C CYS A 305 3.76 -12.96 2.54
N ILE A 306 3.36 -14.23 2.49
CA ILE A 306 4.26 -15.40 2.60
C ILE A 306 3.82 -16.48 1.62
N GLY A 307 4.80 -17.16 1.00
CA GLY A 307 4.56 -18.27 0.08
C GLY A 307 3.74 -17.84 -1.16
N GLY A 308 3.90 -16.60 -1.62
CA GLY A 308 3.18 -16.05 -2.77
C GLY A 308 1.71 -15.68 -2.50
N VAL A 309 1.25 -15.71 -1.27
CA VAL A 309 -0.11 -15.32 -0.87
C VAL A 309 -0.05 -14.13 0.07
N CYS A 310 -0.78 -13.06 -0.28
CA CYS A 310 -0.95 -11.87 0.55
C CYS A 310 -2.37 -11.86 1.14
N ARG A 311 -2.48 -11.57 2.43
CA ARG A 311 -3.77 -11.46 3.14
C ARG A 311 -3.69 -10.43 4.25
N ALA A 312 -4.81 -9.79 4.55
CA ALA A 312 -4.94 -8.99 5.76
C ALA A 312 -5.04 -9.93 6.98
N VAL A 313 -4.29 -9.62 8.01
CA VAL A 313 -4.24 -10.40 9.24
C VAL A 313 -4.30 -9.50 10.46
N PRO A 314 -4.92 -9.92 11.57
CA PRO A 314 -4.84 -9.21 12.83
C PRO A 314 -3.46 -9.39 13.48
N ALA A 315 -3.12 -8.51 14.43
CA ALA A 315 -1.98 -8.72 15.31
C ALA A 315 -2.15 -10.02 16.08
N SER A 316 -1.09 -10.81 16.18
CA SER A 316 -1.15 -12.10 16.88
C SER A 316 0.21 -12.50 17.45
N ASN A 317 0.16 -13.33 18.49
CA ASN A 317 1.33 -14.00 19.07
C ASN A 317 0.95 -15.42 19.46
N GLY A 318 1.52 -16.43 18.79
CA GLY A 318 1.20 -17.81 19.02
C GLY A 318 1.15 -18.67 17.75
N PHE A 319 0.37 -19.74 17.78
CA PHE A 319 0.19 -20.67 16.66
C PHE A 319 -0.94 -20.22 15.72
N GLU A 320 -0.74 -20.47 14.44
CA GLU A 320 -1.76 -20.31 13.41
C GLU A 320 -1.77 -21.55 12.52
N ILE A 321 -2.96 -22.06 12.22
CA ILE A 321 -3.17 -23.10 11.21
C ILE A 321 -4.09 -22.55 10.14
N THR A 322 -3.66 -22.61 8.88
CA THR A 322 -4.47 -22.16 7.74
C THR A 322 -4.64 -23.32 6.78
N PHE A 323 -5.88 -23.61 6.43
CA PHE A 323 -6.23 -24.54 5.38
C PHE A 323 -7.04 -23.82 4.30
N THR A 324 -6.62 -23.94 3.05
CA THR A 324 -7.32 -23.38 1.89
C THR A 324 -7.52 -24.50 0.89
N SER A 325 -8.73 -24.61 0.36
CA SER A 325 -9.12 -25.63 -0.62
C SER A 325 -9.98 -24.98 -1.72
N SER A 326 -9.73 -25.32 -2.97
CA SER A 326 -10.55 -24.93 -4.11
C SER A 326 -11.14 -26.20 -4.74
N PHE A 327 -12.40 -26.13 -5.20
CA PHE A 327 -13.13 -27.23 -5.80
C PHE A 327 -13.52 -26.89 -7.22
#